data_c08e3aebb2b535d3c8171983fa8ce539
#
_entry.id   c08e3aebb2b535d3c8171983fa8ce539
#
_cell.length_a   1.000
_cell.length_b   1.000
_cell.length_c   1.000
_cell.angle_alpha   90.00
_cell.angle_beta   90.00
_cell.angle_gamma   90.00
#
_symmetry.space_group_name_H-M   'P 1'
#
loop_
_entity.id
_entity.type
_entity.pdbx_description
1 polymer ?
#
loop_
_entity_poly.entity_id
_entity_poly.type
_entity_poly.pdbx_seq_one_letter_code
_entity_poly.pdbx_strand_id
1 'polypeptide(L)'
;MTVHIGVDVGGTFTDFAVSIPEKNMQLLYKLPSTPDRPDDAIIQGLKHFLTAHKLEPKEIVRFGHGTTVGTNALIQRRVGKVAMVTSRGFRDLLEIGRQTRPKVYDMHQDFPKPLVPRWLRYEVSERMRADGIVHVPLDEGELKEVAAALEKEKIDCVAVCFLHSHAFPEHEQRTAEILKQNMSADVSVMTSSMVYPEFREYERFSTTVLNAALLTVMSAYLDRLTKNVAKTGVVAEPTISQSGGGLMSAAYSRQYPIRSALS
;
A
#
# COMPACT_ATOMS: atom_id res chain seq x y z
N MET A 1 -22.75 16.09 21.67
CA MET A 1 -21.64 15.42 22.36
C MET A 1 -20.57 15.09 21.35
N THR A 2 -19.33 14.96 21.81
CA THR A 2 -18.17 14.65 20.97
C THR A 2 -17.78 13.19 21.20
N VAL A 3 -17.91 12.34 20.18
CA VAL A 3 -17.56 10.93 20.29
C VAL A 3 -16.34 10.63 19.43
N HIS A 4 -15.32 10.03 20.03
CA HIS A 4 -14.14 9.55 19.33
C HIS A 4 -14.17 8.03 19.32
N ILE A 5 -14.02 7.41 18.16
CA ILE A 5 -14.00 5.95 18.01
C ILE A 5 -12.68 5.52 17.38
N GLY A 6 -12.01 4.57 18.01
CA GLY A 6 -10.93 3.78 17.44
C GLY A 6 -11.42 2.35 17.20
N VAL A 7 -11.14 1.80 16.04
CA VAL A 7 -11.47 0.41 15.69
C VAL A 7 -10.22 -0.29 15.22
N ASP A 8 -9.90 -1.42 15.85
CA ASP A 8 -8.81 -2.29 15.41
C ASP A 8 -9.38 -3.62 14.92
N VAL A 9 -9.11 -3.93 13.64
CA VAL A 9 -9.59 -5.15 13.02
C VAL A 9 -8.47 -6.17 12.96
N GLY A 10 -8.52 -7.10 13.92
CA GLY A 10 -7.67 -8.29 13.92
C GLY A 10 -8.28 -9.46 13.13
N GLY A 11 -7.52 -10.55 13.01
CA GLY A 11 -7.97 -11.75 12.29
C GLY A 11 -9.14 -12.48 12.95
N THR A 12 -9.26 -12.40 14.28
CA THR A 12 -10.28 -13.12 15.07
C THR A 12 -11.33 -12.20 15.67
N PHE A 13 -10.90 -11.05 16.18
CA PHE A 13 -11.78 -10.07 16.81
C PHE A 13 -11.55 -8.68 16.25
N THR A 14 -12.60 -7.87 16.30
CA THR A 14 -12.59 -6.44 16.03
C THR A 14 -12.82 -5.72 17.35
N ASP A 15 -11.84 -4.94 17.77
CA ASP A 15 -11.84 -4.21 19.03
C ASP A 15 -12.25 -2.77 18.79
N PHE A 16 -13.09 -2.25 19.68
CA PHE A 16 -13.57 -0.87 19.67
C PHE A 16 -13.15 -0.17 20.96
N ALA A 17 -12.52 1.00 20.79
CA ALA A 17 -12.23 1.93 21.87
C ALA A 17 -13.01 3.23 21.61
N VAL A 18 -13.90 3.58 22.53
CA VAL A 18 -14.74 4.75 22.39
C VAL A 18 -14.50 5.71 23.56
N SER A 19 -14.33 6.98 23.24
CA SER A 19 -14.18 8.06 24.22
C SER A 19 -15.26 9.11 24.03
N ILE A 20 -15.91 9.48 25.13
CA ILE A 20 -16.89 10.58 25.21
C ILE A 20 -16.39 11.57 26.26
N PRO A 21 -15.55 12.55 25.87
CA PRO A 21 -14.89 13.44 26.81
C PRO A 21 -15.83 14.19 27.74
N GLU A 22 -16.97 14.67 27.26
CA GLU A 22 -17.94 15.43 28.05
C GLU A 22 -18.57 14.61 29.19
N LYS A 23 -18.53 13.28 29.07
CA LYS A 23 -19.03 12.36 30.14
C LYS A 23 -17.87 11.74 30.94
N ASN A 24 -16.63 12.10 30.65
CA ASN A 24 -15.44 11.42 31.16
C ASN A 24 -15.54 9.88 31.05
N MET A 25 -16.07 9.41 29.91
CA MET A 25 -16.40 8.02 29.69
C MET A 25 -15.46 7.40 28.63
N GLN A 26 -14.91 6.24 28.98
CA GLN A 26 -14.18 5.39 28.03
C GLN A 26 -14.82 4.01 28.05
N LEU A 27 -15.06 3.48 26.86
CA LEU A 27 -15.70 2.18 26.67
C LEU A 27 -14.83 1.32 25.74
N LEU A 28 -14.66 0.08 26.13
CA LEU A 28 -14.02 -0.94 25.31
C LEU A 28 -15.02 -2.05 25.05
N TYR A 29 -15.14 -2.47 23.82
CA TYR A 29 -15.91 -3.64 23.49
C TYR A 29 -15.34 -4.36 22.28
N LYS A 30 -15.72 -5.61 22.10
CA LYS A 30 -15.12 -6.54 21.16
C LYS A 30 -16.22 -7.33 20.48
N LEU A 31 -16.03 -7.52 19.16
CA LEU A 31 -16.89 -8.37 18.32
C LEU A 31 -16.04 -9.40 17.57
N PRO A 32 -16.59 -10.56 17.22
CA PRO A 32 -15.92 -11.45 16.25
C PRO A 32 -15.69 -10.73 14.93
N SER A 33 -14.50 -10.88 14.37
CA SER A 33 -14.19 -10.35 13.04
C SER A 33 -14.89 -11.16 11.96
N THR A 34 -15.12 -10.53 10.82
CA THR A 34 -15.63 -11.15 9.59
C THR A 34 -14.47 -11.23 8.58
N PRO A 35 -13.68 -12.33 8.55
CA PRO A 35 -12.41 -12.39 7.81
C PRO A 35 -12.54 -12.09 6.32
N ASP A 36 -13.63 -12.53 5.67
CA ASP A 36 -13.87 -12.29 4.24
C ASP A 36 -14.29 -10.84 3.95
N ARG A 37 -14.91 -10.18 4.94
CA ARG A 37 -15.41 -8.81 4.84
C ARG A 37 -15.18 -8.05 6.15
N PRO A 38 -13.95 -7.64 6.42
CA PRO A 38 -13.59 -7.01 7.70
C PRO A 38 -14.38 -5.72 8.01
N ASP A 39 -14.86 -5.03 6.99
CA ASP A 39 -15.72 -3.86 7.12
C ASP A 39 -17.11 -4.18 7.72
N ASP A 40 -17.63 -5.39 7.57
CA ASP A 40 -18.96 -5.76 8.11
C ASP A 40 -18.96 -5.76 9.64
N ALA A 41 -17.93 -6.28 10.29
CA ALA A 41 -17.79 -6.24 11.75
C ALA A 41 -17.72 -4.79 12.28
N ILE A 42 -17.04 -3.90 11.56
CA ILE A 42 -16.99 -2.46 11.90
C ILE A 42 -18.40 -1.85 11.88
N ILE A 43 -19.15 -2.09 10.81
CA ILE A 43 -20.51 -1.53 10.65
C ILE A 43 -21.48 -2.10 11.69
N GLN A 44 -21.40 -3.40 11.99
CA GLN A 44 -22.20 -4.02 13.06
C GLN A 44 -21.89 -3.41 14.41
N GLY A 45 -20.60 -3.25 14.74
CA GLY A 45 -20.17 -2.64 15.99
C GLY A 45 -20.61 -1.18 16.13
N LEU A 46 -20.48 -0.39 15.08
CA LEU A 46 -20.97 1.00 15.05
C LEU A 46 -22.46 1.09 15.33
N LYS A 47 -23.28 0.31 14.60
CA LYS A 47 -24.75 0.29 14.79
C LYS A 47 -25.14 -0.14 16.20
N HIS A 48 -24.50 -1.19 16.71
CA HIS A 48 -24.74 -1.68 18.07
C HIS A 48 -24.43 -0.59 19.09
N PHE A 49 -23.26 0.05 18.98
CA PHE A 49 -22.84 1.11 19.89
C PHE A 49 -23.78 2.31 19.88
N LEU A 50 -24.12 2.83 18.69
CA LEU A 50 -25.04 3.95 18.54
C LEU A 50 -26.40 3.67 19.19
N THR A 51 -26.95 2.48 18.95
CA THR A 51 -28.24 2.06 19.52
C THR A 51 -28.17 1.89 21.03
N ALA A 52 -27.16 1.19 21.55
CA ALA A 52 -27.01 0.90 22.98
C ALA A 52 -26.86 2.18 23.83
N HIS A 53 -26.15 3.18 23.30
CA HIS A 53 -25.88 4.43 24.02
C HIS A 53 -26.79 5.59 23.61
N LYS A 54 -27.79 5.35 22.73
CA LYS A 54 -28.73 6.36 22.21
C LYS A 54 -27.99 7.60 21.65
N LEU A 55 -26.96 7.36 20.85
CA LEU A 55 -26.14 8.40 20.22
C LEU A 55 -26.56 8.61 18.77
N GLU A 56 -26.47 9.85 18.32
CA GLU A 56 -26.63 10.21 16.92
C GLU A 56 -25.34 9.98 16.15
N PRO A 57 -25.38 9.44 14.93
CA PRO A 57 -24.16 9.21 14.11
C PRO A 57 -23.29 10.47 13.92
N LYS A 58 -23.94 11.65 13.84
CA LYS A 58 -23.26 12.96 13.69
C LYS A 58 -22.42 13.37 14.90
N GLU A 59 -22.62 12.74 16.06
CA GLU A 59 -21.83 12.99 17.26
C GLU A 59 -20.44 12.35 17.19
N ILE A 60 -20.24 11.38 16.27
CA ILE A 60 -18.93 10.79 15.98
C ILE A 60 -18.14 11.79 15.14
N VAL A 61 -17.17 12.45 15.75
CA VAL A 61 -16.32 13.48 15.13
C VAL A 61 -14.93 12.96 14.75
N ARG A 62 -14.52 11.82 15.33
CA ARG A 62 -13.28 11.12 14.98
C ARG A 62 -13.51 9.64 14.84
N PHE A 63 -13.01 9.10 13.75
CA PHE A 63 -13.06 7.67 13.46
C PHE A 63 -11.66 7.21 13.03
N GLY A 64 -10.94 6.55 13.96
CA GLY A 64 -9.64 5.96 13.72
C GLY A 64 -9.76 4.46 13.44
N HIS A 65 -8.98 3.95 12.52
CA HIS A 65 -9.04 2.55 12.12
C HIS A 65 -7.65 1.93 11.97
N GLY A 66 -7.35 0.92 12.78
CA GLY A 66 -6.24 -0.01 12.62
C GLY A 66 -6.69 -1.23 11.79
N THR A 67 -5.82 -1.74 10.92
CA THR A 67 -6.17 -2.87 10.06
C THR A 67 -4.99 -3.78 9.76
N THR A 68 -5.21 -5.07 9.82
CA THR A 68 -4.24 -6.09 9.39
C THR A 68 -4.48 -6.58 7.96
N VAL A 69 -5.42 -5.97 7.21
CA VAL A 69 -5.79 -6.41 5.85
C VAL A 69 -4.57 -6.43 4.92
N GLY A 70 -3.78 -5.35 4.90
CA GLY A 70 -2.57 -5.26 4.07
C GLY A 70 -1.51 -6.29 4.47
N THR A 71 -1.25 -6.44 5.77
CA THR A 71 -0.31 -7.43 6.30
C THR A 71 -0.73 -8.86 5.94
N ASN A 72 -2.00 -9.20 6.14
CA ASN A 72 -2.54 -10.52 5.81
C ASN A 72 -2.49 -10.80 4.31
N ALA A 73 -2.77 -9.81 3.47
CA ALA A 73 -2.66 -9.93 2.02
C ALA A 73 -1.23 -10.25 1.58
N LEU A 74 -0.23 -9.59 2.16
CA LEU A 74 1.19 -9.86 1.88
C LEU A 74 1.62 -11.25 2.34
N ILE A 75 1.27 -11.66 3.57
CA ILE A 75 1.61 -12.97 4.12
C ILE A 75 1.02 -14.10 3.27
N GLN A 76 -0.26 -13.94 2.87
CA GLN A 76 -0.98 -14.92 2.06
C GLN A 76 -0.66 -14.81 0.57
N ARG A 77 0.13 -13.83 0.14
CA ARG A 77 0.40 -13.49 -1.27
C ARG A 77 -0.87 -13.29 -2.11
N ARG A 78 -1.95 -12.82 -1.49
CA ARG A 78 -3.21 -12.41 -2.14
C ARG A 78 -3.18 -10.93 -2.45
N VAL A 79 -2.33 -10.56 -3.39
CA VAL A 79 -2.03 -9.18 -3.78
C VAL A 79 -2.20 -9.00 -5.27
N GLY A 80 -2.19 -7.76 -5.74
CA GLY A 80 -2.24 -7.46 -7.17
C GLY A 80 -1.01 -7.98 -7.93
N LYS A 81 -1.19 -8.27 -9.22
CA LYS A 81 -0.11 -8.68 -10.12
C LYS A 81 0.71 -7.45 -10.49
N VAL A 82 1.95 -7.40 -10.03
CA VAL A 82 2.86 -6.26 -10.23
C VAL A 82 3.95 -6.59 -11.23
N ALA A 83 4.26 -5.63 -12.10
CA ALA A 83 5.49 -5.63 -12.88
C ALA A 83 6.45 -4.54 -12.37
N MET A 84 7.74 -4.70 -12.59
CA MET A 84 8.78 -3.72 -12.27
C MET A 84 9.48 -3.26 -13.55
N VAL A 85 9.67 -1.95 -13.68
CA VAL A 85 10.54 -1.35 -14.70
C VAL A 85 11.73 -0.74 -14.00
N THR A 86 12.94 -1.10 -14.42
CA THR A 86 14.18 -0.70 -13.75
C THR A 86 15.28 -0.33 -14.73
N SER A 87 16.33 0.34 -14.23
CA SER A 87 17.55 0.63 -14.99
C SER A 87 18.20 -0.64 -15.54
N ARG A 88 18.68 -0.60 -16.76
CA ARG A 88 19.36 -1.75 -17.39
C ARG A 88 20.54 -2.24 -16.54
N GLY A 89 20.60 -3.56 -16.30
CA GLY A 89 21.56 -4.25 -15.44
C GLY A 89 21.12 -4.43 -14.00
N PHE A 90 19.90 -3.96 -13.60
CA PHE A 90 19.41 -4.02 -12.21
C PHE A 90 18.13 -4.85 -12.01
N ARG A 91 17.75 -5.65 -13.01
CA ARG A 91 16.60 -6.57 -12.97
C ARG A 91 16.61 -7.49 -11.75
N ASP A 92 17.77 -7.98 -11.37
CA ASP A 92 17.91 -9.01 -10.35
C ASP A 92 18.13 -8.46 -8.93
N LEU A 93 18.05 -7.13 -8.76
CA LEU A 93 18.27 -6.48 -7.47
C LEU A 93 17.32 -6.99 -6.37
N LEU A 94 16.05 -7.26 -6.69
CA LEU A 94 15.10 -7.83 -5.72
C LEU A 94 15.42 -9.28 -5.33
N GLU A 95 16.10 -10.02 -6.21
CA GLU A 95 16.56 -11.40 -5.97
C GLU A 95 17.83 -11.43 -5.12
N ILE A 96 18.78 -10.57 -5.50
CA ILE A 96 20.08 -10.45 -4.83
C ILE A 96 19.90 -9.91 -3.40
N GLY A 97 18.99 -8.98 -3.21
CA GLY A 97 18.72 -8.35 -1.93
C GLY A 97 19.99 -7.74 -1.33
N ARG A 98 20.16 -7.90 -0.03
CA ARG A 98 21.38 -7.51 0.69
C ARG A 98 22.41 -8.63 0.77
N GLN A 99 22.22 -9.77 0.12
CA GLN A 99 23.04 -10.96 0.20
C GLN A 99 23.20 -11.51 1.63
N THR A 100 22.32 -11.15 2.55
CA THR A 100 22.36 -11.61 3.93
C THR A 100 21.67 -12.97 4.02
N ARG A 101 22.39 -13.98 4.47
CA ARG A 101 21.82 -15.31 4.67
C ARG A 101 20.89 -15.29 5.90
N PRO A 102 19.63 -15.75 5.79
CA PRO A 102 18.71 -15.84 6.93
C PRO A 102 19.24 -16.80 8.02
N LYS A 103 19.94 -17.87 7.62
CA LYS A 103 20.66 -18.78 8.52
C LYS A 103 22.11 -18.90 8.07
N VAL A 104 23.02 -18.45 8.91
CA VAL A 104 24.46 -18.33 8.58
C VAL A 104 25.10 -19.67 8.19
N TYR A 105 24.68 -20.78 8.82
CA TYR A 105 25.27 -22.10 8.65
C TYR A 105 24.47 -23.04 7.75
N ASP A 106 23.36 -22.60 7.16
CA ASP A 106 22.56 -23.38 6.23
C ASP A 106 22.92 -23.04 4.78
N MET A 107 23.66 -23.94 4.14
CA MET A 107 24.14 -23.77 2.76
C MET A 107 23.03 -23.99 1.69
N HIS A 108 21.92 -24.61 2.08
CA HIS A 108 20.82 -25.02 1.19
C HIS A 108 19.55 -24.18 1.41
N GLN A 109 19.67 -23.07 2.11
CA GLN A 109 18.51 -22.22 2.39
C GLN A 109 18.06 -21.44 1.16
N ASP A 110 16.78 -21.59 0.81
CA ASP A 110 16.13 -20.76 -0.18
C ASP A 110 15.80 -19.38 0.40
N PHE A 111 16.01 -18.35 -0.42
CA PHE A 111 15.54 -17.00 -0.11
C PHE A 111 14.04 -16.89 -0.37
N PRO A 112 13.32 -16.02 0.36
CA PRO A 112 11.93 -15.74 0.07
C PRO A 112 11.77 -15.26 -1.38
N LYS A 113 10.89 -15.91 -2.15
CA LYS A 113 10.66 -15.54 -3.55
C LYS A 113 10.13 -14.10 -3.61
N PRO A 114 10.72 -13.22 -4.44
CA PRO A 114 10.19 -11.88 -4.66
C PRO A 114 8.72 -11.89 -5.10
N LEU A 115 7.99 -10.81 -4.83
CA LEU A 115 6.59 -10.69 -5.28
C LEU A 115 6.48 -10.52 -6.79
N VAL A 116 7.46 -9.82 -7.39
CA VAL A 116 7.54 -9.68 -8.85
C VAL A 116 8.47 -10.76 -9.38
N PRO A 117 7.96 -11.73 -10.14
CA PRO A 117 8.81 -12.76 -10.74
C PRO A 117 9.71 -12.14 -11.82
N ARG A 118 10.83 -12.79 -12.12
CA ARG A 118 11.88 -12.26 -13.00
C ARG A 118 11.37 -11.85 -14.38
N TRP A 119 10.41 -12.58 -14.95
CA TRP A 119 9.83 -12.27 -16.29
C TRP A 119 8.91 -11.04 -16.30
N LEU A 120 8.49 -10.52 -15.14
CA LEU A 120 7.77 -9.27 -15.00
C LEU A 120 8.66 -8.11 -14.54
N ARG A 121 9.98 -8.27 -14.58
CA ARG A 121 10.96 -7.22 -14.33
C ARG A 121 11.58 -6.80 -15.65
N TYR A 122 11.19 -5.66 -16.13
CA TYR A 122 11.63 -5.09 -17.40
C TYR A 122 12.77 -4.10 -17.16
N GLU A 123 13.71 -4.06 -18.08
CA GLU A 123 14.83 -3.14 -18.05
C GLU A 123 14.69 -2.14 -19.20
N VAL A 124 15.07 -0.91 -18.94
CA VAL A 124 15.14 0.15 -19.95
C VAL A 124 16.51 0.82 -19.93
N SER A 125 16.93 1.25 -21.10
CA SER A 125 18.17 2.01 -21.24
C SER A 125 17.96 3.38 -20.64
N GLU A 126 18.53 3.59 -19.47
CA GLU A 126 18.64 4.86 -18.75
C GLU A 126 19.74 4.75 -17.70
N ARG A 127 20.36 5.87 -17.36
CA ARG A 127 21.26 5.95 -16.21
C ARG A 127 21.41 7.39 -15.74
N MET A 128 20.92 7.64 -14.53
CA MET A 128 21.26 8.82 -13.76
C MET A 128 22.49 8.51 -12.87
N ARG A 129 23.42 9.45 -12.76
CA ARG A 129 24.57 9.35 -11.85
C ARG A 129 24.21 9.95 -10.48
N ALA A 130 25.04 9.63 -9.47
CA ALA A 130 24.87 10.14 -8.11
C ALA A 130 25.04 11.67 -7.98
N ASP A 131 25.70 12.29 -8.95
CA ASP A 131 25.89 13.75 -9.05
C ASP A 131 24.78 14.45 -9.86
N GLY A 132 23.75 13.72 -10.32
CA GLY A 132 22.63 14.24 -11.10
C GLY A 132 22.92 14.37 -12.60
N ILE A 133 24.09 13.95 -13.07
CA ILE A 133 24.40 13.97 -14.50
C ILE A 133 23.73 12.76 -15.18
N VAL A 134 23.03 13.01 -16.27
CA VAL A 134 22.49 11.94 -17.13
C VAL A 134 23.65 11.27 -17.86
N HIS A 135 23.96 10.03 -17.48
CA HIS A 135 24.99 9.21 -18.13
C HIS A 135 24.46 8.49 -19.37
N VAL A 136 23.25 7.95 -19.27
CA VAL A 136 22.51 7.36 -20.41
C VAL A 136 21.11 8.00 -20.41
N PRO A 137 20.74 8.68 -21.51
CA PRO A 137 19.38 9.21 -21.65
C PRO A 137 18.32 8.11 -21.57
N LEU A 138 17.14 8.46 -21.09
CA LEU A 138 15.98 7.54 -21.07
C LEU A 138 15.56 7.19 -22.50
N ASP A 139 15.52 5.91 -22.82
CA ASP A 139 15.04 5.43 -24.12
C ASP A 139 13.50 5.31 -24.10
N GLU A 140 12.83 6.33 -24.63
CA GLU A 140 11.36 6.35 -24.72
C GLU A 140 10.80 5.33 -25.73
N GLY A 141 11.62 4.89 -26.70
CA GLY A 141 11.24 3.83 -27.65
C GLY A 141 11.11 2.49 -26.96
N GLU A 142 12.13 2.09 -26.19
CA GLU A 142 12.08 0.88 -25.35
C GLU A 142 10.88 0.91 -24.38
N LEU A 143 10.55 2.06 -23.80
CA LEU A 143 9.39 2.18 -22.89
C LEU A 143 8.06 1.87 -23.55
N LYS A 144 7.87 2.26 -24.83
CA LYS A 144 6.66 1.91 -25.56
C LYS A 144 6.55 0.40 -25.84
N GLU A 145 7.69 -0.23 -26.13
CA GLU A 145 7.75 -1.70 -26.29
C GLU A 145 7.44 -2.41 -24.96
N VAL A 146 8.00 -1.92 -23.86
CA VAL A 146 7.71 -2.40 -22.49
C VAL A 146 6.22 -2.22 -22.16
N ALA A 147 5.61 -1.07 -22.44
CA ALA A 147 4.19 -0.84 -22.21
C ALA A 147 3.33 -1.87 -23.00
N ALA A 148 3.64 -2.10 -24.27
CA ALA A 148 2.94 -3.08 -25.09
C ALA A 148 3.11 -4.53 -24.60
N ALA A 149 4.27 -4.86 -24.00
CA ALA A 149 4.49 -6.17 -23.39
C ALA A 149 3.70 -6.32 -22.08
N LEU A 150 3.68 -5.28 -21.24
CA LEU A 150 2.96 -5.24 -19.97
C LEU A 150 1.44 -5.37 -20.14
N GLU A 151 0.87 -4.74 -21.18
CA GLU A 151 -0.57 -4.88 -21.50
C GLU A 151 -0.97 -6.34 -21.72
N LYS A 152 -0.12 -7.13 -22.38
CA LYS A 152 -0.38 -8.56 -22.62
C LYS A 152 -0.38 -9.40 -21.34
N GLU A 153 0.36 -8.94 -20.34
CA GLU A 153 0.52 -9.62 -19.05
C GLU A 153 -0.66 -9.42 -18.10
N LYS A 154 -1.59 -8.51 -18.40
CA LYS A 154 -2.75 -8.19 -17.54
C LYS A 154 -2.32 -7.92 -16.10
N ILE A 155 -1.44 -6.97 -15.92
CA ILE A 155 -0.93 -6.53 -14.61
C ILE A 155 -1.87 -5.49 -13.98
N ASP A 156 -1.87 -5.40 -12.66
CA ASP A 156 -2.65 -4.40 -11.91
C ASP A 156 -1.85 -3.12 -11.68
N CYS A 157 -0.52 -3.24 -11.54
CA CYS A 157 0.34 -2.09 -11.25
C CYS A 157 1.76 -2.26 -11.80
N VAL A 158 2.37 -1.15 -12.23
CA VAL A 158 3.79 -1.05 -12.57
C VAL A 158 4.53 -0.29 -11.48
N ALA A 159 5.59 -0.88 -10.92
CA ALA A 159 6.56 -0.23 -10.06
C ALA A 159 7.76 0.24 -10.91
N VAL A 160 7.93 1.55 -11.06
CA VAL A 160 9.09 2.14 -11.74
C VAL A 160 10.15 2.44 -10.70
N CYS A 161 11.32 1.83 -10.87
CA CYS A 161 12.38 1.80 -9.85
C CYS A 161 13.75 2.00 -10.51
N PHE A 162 14.23 3.26 -10.58
CA PHE A 162 15.52 3.59 -11.19
C PHE A 162 16.59 3.94 -10.16
N LEU A 163 17.83 3.87 -10.58
CA LEU A 163 18.95 4.27 -9.73
C LEU A 163 18.91 5.78 -9.48
N HIS A 164 19.31 6.16 -8.27
CA HIS A 164 19.42 7.56 -7.81
C HIS A 164 18.15 8.40 -7.89
N SER A 165 16.98 7.80 -8.20
CA SER A 165 15.71 8.51 -8.34
C SER A 165 15.19 9.14 -7.04
N HIS A 166 15.73 8.76 -5.87
CA HIS A 166 15.43 9.41 -4.59
C HIS A 166 15.90 10.88 -4.57
N ALA A 167 16.95 11.23 -5.33
CA ALA A 167 17.48 12.57 -5.46
C ALA A 167 17.15 13.19 -6.82
N PHE A 168 17.05 12.38 -7.87
CA PHE A 168 16.85 12.80 -9.26
C PHE A 168 15.72 11.99 -9.92
N PRO A 169 14.45 12.38 -9.69
CA PRO A 169 13.28 11.58 -10.06
C PRO A 169 12.84 11.72 -11.52
N GLU A 170 13.49 12.55 -12.32
CA GLU A 170 13.02 12.99 -13.66
C GLU A 170 12.78 11.81 -14.59
N HIS A 171 13.70 10.83 -14.64
CA HIS A 171 13.55 9.65 -15.49
C HIS A 171 12.37 8.77 -15.04
N GLU A 172 12.14 8.60 -13.71
CA GLU A 172 10.98 7.87 -13.21
C GLU A 172 9.66 8.57 -13.52
N GLN A 173 9.62 9.90 -13.35
CA GLN A 173 8.43 10.70 -13.63
C GLN A 173 8.08 10.62 -15.12
N ARG A 174 9.08 10.79 -15.98
CA ARG A 174 8.90 10.69 -17.43
C ARG A 174 8.45 9.28 -17.86
N THR A 175 9.04 8.24 -17.27
CA THR A 175 8.62 6.85 -17.50
C THR A 175 7.18 6.64 -17.09
N ALA A 176 6.76 7.15 -15.93
CA ALA A 176 5.38 7.01 -15.46
C ALA A 176 4.38 7.71 -16.40
N GLU A 177 4.73 8.87 -16.96
CA GLU A 177 3.91 9.57 -17.96
C GLU A 177 3.73 8.73 -19.21
N ILE A 178 4.85 8.21 -19.77
CA ILE A 178 4.82 7.40 -20.99
C ILE A 178 4.02 6.12 -20.79
N LEU A 179 4.22 5.41 -19.68
CA LEU A 179 3.46 4.20 -19.39
C LEU A 179 1.96 4.49 -19.25
N LYS A 180 1.56 5.55 -18.53
CA LYS A 180 0.16 5.95 -18.40
C LYS A 180 -0.49 6.34 -19.74
N GLN A 181 0.27 6.88 -20.69
CA GLN A 181 -0.21 7.24 -22.02
C GLN A 181 -0.37 6.03 -22.96
N ASN A 182 0.37 4.95 -22.70
CA ASN A 182 0.47 3.79 -23.61
C ASN A 182 -0.14 2.50 -23.02
N MET A 183 -0.72 2.58 -21.82
CA MET A 183 -1.35 1.44 -21.14
C MET A 183 -2.80 1.74 -20.78
N SER A 184 -3.57 0.70 -20.47
CA SER A 184 -4.94 0.83 -19.98
C SER A 184 -5.01 1.71 -18.73
N ALA A 185 -6.07 2.53 -18.62
CA ALA A 185 -6.32 3.40 -17.47
C ALA A 185 -6.52 2.63 -16.15
N ASP A 186 -6.82 1.34 -16.23
CA ASP A 186 -6.99 0.46 -15.06
C ASP A 186 -5.65 0.06 -14.43
N VAL A 187 -4.53 0.21 -15.16
CA VAL A 187 -3.20 -0.11 -14.66
C VAL A 187 -2.63 1.08 -13.90
N SER A 188 -2.34 0.86 -12.64
CA SER A 188 -1.68 1.88 -11.82
C SER A 188 -0.17 1.93 -12.10
N VAL A 189 0.42 3.13 -12.07
CA VAL A 189 1.87 3.32 -12.22
C VAL A 189 2.40 4.07 -11.01
N MET A 190 3.34 3.47 -10.29
CA MET A 190 3.96 4.02 -9.09
C MET A 190 5.48 4.15 -9.30
N THR A 191 6.04 5.28 -8.88
CA THR A 191 7.49 5.51 -8.92
C THR A 191 8.12 5.32 -7.56
N SER A 192 9.37 4.85 -7.52
CA SER A 192 10.07 4.63 -6.27
C SER A 192 10.38 5.94 -5.53
N SER A 193 10.63 7.00 -6.27
CA SER A 193 10.81 8.36 -5.75
C SER A 193 9.58 8.92 -5.04
N MET A 194 8.36 8.48 -5.44
CA MET A 194 7.10 8.87 -4.81
C MET A 194 6.78 8.05 -3.56
N VAL A 195 7.04 6.75 -3.61
CA VAL A 195 6.65 5.81 -2.54
C VAL A 195 7.63 5.87 -1.37
N TYR A 196 8.94 5.83 -1.66
CA TYR A 196 9.99 5.78 -0.66
C TYR A 196 11.26 6.50 -1.16
N PRO A 197 11.31 7.86 -1.08
CA PRO A 197 12.40 8.67 -1.60
C PRO A 197 13.66 8.62 -0.72
N GLU A 198 14.14 7.41 -0.44
CA GLU A 198 15.31 7.16 0.39
C GLU A 198 16.43 6.53 -0.45
N PHE A 199 17.69 6.76 -0.05
CA PHE A 199 18.82 6.04 -0.61
C PHE A 199 18.71 4.54 -0.29
N ARG A 200 19.55 3.68 -0.89
CA ARG A 200 19.54 2.22 -0.86
C ARG A 200 18.44 1.64 -1.76
N GLU A 201 18.88 1.17 -2.90
CA GLU A 201 18.03 0.70 -3.99
C GLU A 201 17.15 -0.48 -3.59
N TYR A 202 17.69 -1.45 -2.84
CA TYR A 202 16.93 -2.65 -2.46
C TYR A 202 15.71 -2.30 -1.61
N GLU A 203 15.88 -1.48 -0.58
CA GLU A 203 14.79 -1.05 0.30
C GLU A 203 13.76 -0.22 -0.46
N ARG A 204 14.23 0.69 -1.30
CA ARG A 204 13.34 1.55 -2.10
C ARG A 204 12.54 0.73 -3.09
N PHE A 205 13.17 -0.16 -3.86
CA PHE A 205 12.51 -1.00 -4.85
C PHE A 205 11.56 -1.99 -4.19
N SER A 206 11.98 -2.66 -3.11
CA SER A 206 11.15 -3.59 -2.35
C SER A 206 9.91 -2.90 -1.80
N THR A 207 10.08 -1.73 -1.15
CA THR A 207 8.97 -0.96 -0.59
C THR A 207 7.99 -0.51 -1.68
N THR A 208 8.52 -0.10 -2.85
CA THR A 208 7.68 0.32 -3.98
C THR A 208 6.89 -0.84 -4.55
N VAL A 209 7.50 -2.01 -4.71
CA VAL A 209 6.84 -3.23 -5.17
C VAL A 209 5.76 -3.68 -4.17
N LEU A 210 6.07 -3.64 -2.85
CA LEU A 210 5.08 -3.96 -1.81
C LEU A 210 3.90 -2.98 -1.83
N ASN A 211 4.17 -1.69 -2.00
CA ASN A 211 3.13 -0.68 -2.15
C ASN A 211 2.23 -0.97 -3.36
N ALA A 212 2.85 -1.20 -4.51
CA ALA A 212 2.16 -1.52 -5.75
C ALA A 212 1.28 -2.79 -5.62
N ALA A 213 1.80 -3.82 -4.97
CA ALA A 213 1.08 -5.07 -4.74
C ALA A 213 -0.15 -4.91 -3.84
N LEU A 214 -0.10 -4.00 -2.88
CA LEU A 214 -1.20 -3.72 -1.95
C LEU A 214 -2.28 -2.79 -2.52
N LEU A 215 -2.00 -2.03 -3.58
CA LEU A 215 -2.92 -1.01 -4.11
C LEU A 215 -4.33 -1.54 -4.34
N THR A 216 -4.47 -2.62 -5.10
CA THR A 216 -5.78 -3.18 -5.48
C THR A 216 -6.58 -3.62 -4.26
N VAL A 217 -5.93 -4.36 -3.35
CA VAL A 217 -6.58 -4.91 -2.16
C VAL A 217 -7.00 -3.81 -1.20
N MET A 218 -6.09 -2.88 -0.90
CA MET A 218 -6.34 -1.80 0.06
C MET A 218 -7.29 -0.75 -0.49
N SER A 219 -7.22 -0.40 -1.79
CA SER A 219 -8.18 0.52 -2.40
C SER A 219 -9.61 -0.03 -2.32
N ALA A 220 -9.81 -1.28 -2.75
CA ALA A 220 -11.12 -1.93 -2.68
C ALA A 220 -11.67 -2.02 -1.25
N TYR A 221 -10.81 -2.33 -0.29
CA TYR A 221 -11.17 -2.36 1.12
C TYR A 221 -11.58 -0.98 1.65
N LEU A 222 -10.74 0.03 1.44
CA LEU A 222 -10.97 1.40 1.96
C LEU A 222 -12.17 2.06 1.30
N ASP A 223 -12.45 1.78 0.02
CA ASP A 223 -13.64 2.26 -0.66
C ASP A 223 -14.92 1.69 -0.05
N ARG A 224 -14.94 0.39 0.23
CA ARG A 224 -16.07 -0.24 0.92
C ARG A 224 -16.24 0.32 2.33
N LEU A 225 -15.14 0.40 3.10
CA LEU A 225 -15.16 0.93 4.47
C LEU A 225 -15.73 2.35 4.50
N THR A 226 -15.15 3.27 3.72
CA THR A 226 -15.59 4.68 3.69
C THR A 226 -17.07 4.79 3.29
N LYS A 227 -17.47 4.07 2.23
CA LYS A 227 -18.85 4.05 1.76
C LYS A 227 -19.82 3.48 2.80
N ASN A 228 -19.44 2.41 3.48
CA ASN A 228 -20.31 1.75 4.45
C ASN A 228 -20.39 2.53 5.77
N VAL A 229 -19.31 3.16 6.23
CA VAL A 229 -19.34 4.09 7.38
C VAL A 229 -20.26 5.27 7.08
N ALA A 230 -20.12 5.91 5.93
CA ALA A 230 -21.00 7.03 5.53
C ALA A 230 -22.49 6.64 5.50
N LYS A 231 -22.83 5.41 5.08
CA LYS A 231 -24.23 4.91 5.11
C LYS A 231 -24.81 4.77 6.51
N THR A 232 -23.99 4.71 7.55
CA THR A 232 -24.49 4.72 8.95
C THR A 232 -24.88 6.12 9.42
N GLY A 233 -24.63 7.16 8.65
CA GLY A 233 -24.86 8.57 8.99
C GLY A 233 -23.69 9.20 9.75
N VAL A 234 -22.58 8.49 9.94
CA VAL A 234 -21.34 9.04 10.51
C VAL A 234 -20.71 10.02 9.52
N VAL A 235 -20.45 11.24 9.98
CA VAL A 235 -19.89 12.33 9.17
C VAL A 235 -18.35 12.30 9.16
N ALA A 236 -17.75 11.77 10.22
CA ALA A 236 -16.29 11.66 10.32
C ALA A 236 -15.75 10.69 9.27
N GLU A 237 -14.81 11.16 8.45
CA GLU A 237 -14.07 10.27 7.53
C GLU A 237 -13.15 9.34 8.31
N PRO A 238 -13.09 8.05 7.95
CA PRO A 238 -12.15 7.12 8.54
C PRO A 238 -10.70 7.57 8.33
N THR A 239 -9.94 7.61 9.40
CA THR A 239 -8.49 7.78 9.38
C THR A 239 -7.82 6.44 9.68
N ILE A 240 -6.72 6.14 8.99
CA ILE A 240 -6.06 4.85 9.04
C ILE A 240 -4.76 4.96 9.84
N SER A 241 -4.52 3.99 10.73
CA SER A 241 -3.27 3.91 11.50
C SER A 241 -2.07 3.66 10.58
N GLN A 242 -0.93 4.29 10.90
CA GLN A 242 0.33 4.09 10.19
C GLN A 242 1.28 3.21 10.99
N SER A 243 2.08 2.40 10.30
CA SER A 243 3.15 1.57 10.89
C SER A 243 4.19 2.39 11.66
N GLY A 244 4.47 3.60 11.20
CA GLY A 244 5.38 4.55 11.85
C GLY A 244 4.74 5.39 12.96
N GLY A 245 3.48 5.11 13.31
CA GLY A 245 2.69 5.89 14.26
C GLY A 245 1.87 7.01 13.61
N GLY A 246 0.83 7.44 14.31
CA GLY A 246 -0.10 8.46 13.84
C GLY A 246 -1.19 7.91 12.92
N LEU A 247 -1.96 8.84 12.35
CA LEU A 247 -3.10 8.55 11.48
C LEU A 247 -2.91 9.23 10.13
N MET A 248 -3.45 8.63 9.09
CA MET A 248 -3.50 9.19 7.72
C MET A 248 -4.92 9.13 7.17
N SER A 249 -5.24 9.99 6.21
CA SER A 249 -6.54 9.94 5.53
C SER A 249 -6.71 8.64 4.73
N ALA A 250 -7.96 8.21 4.54
CA ALA A 250 -8.26 7.07 3.68
C ALA A 250 -7.74 7.28 2.25
N ALA A 251 -7.80 8.51 1.71
CA ALA A 251 -7.26 8.85 0.39
C ALA A 251 -5.76 8.63 0.31
N TYR A 252 -5.00 9.09 1.31
CA TYR A 252 -3.55 8.87 1.37
C TYR A 252 -3.20 7.39 1.55
N SER A 253 -3.97 6.65 2.36
CA SER A 253 -3.77 5.21 2.54
C SER A 253 -4.05 4.40 1.27
N ARG A 254 -4.97 4.85 0.41
CA ARG A 254 -5.19 4.23 -0.92
C ARG A 254 -3.96 4.37 -1.81
N GLN A 255 -3.30 5.52 -1.77
CA GLN A 255 -2.10 5.78 -2.58
C GLN A 255 -0.85 5.10 -2.02
N TYR A 256 -0.73 5.07 -0.69
CA TYR A 256 0.43 4.52 0.02
C TYR A 256 0.04 3.42 1.02
N PRO A 257 -0.57 2.31 0.54
CA PRO A 257 -1.05 1.26 1.43
C PRO A 257 0.04 0.59 2.26
N ILE A 258 1.28 0.59 1.79
CA ILE A 258 2.42 0.05 2.55
C ILE A 258 2.60 0.73 3.91
N ARG A 259 2.17 1.98 4.06
CA ARG A 259 2.26 2.71 5.32
C ARG A 259 1.30 2.21 6.40
N SER A 260 0.29 1.42 6.04
CA SER A 260 -0.62 0.74 6.98
C SER A 260 -0.24 -0.73 7.22
N ALA A 261 0.76 -1.26 6.54
CA ALA A 261 1.24 -2.60 6.80
C ALA A 261 1.95 -2.64 8.16
N LEU A 262 1.61 -3.60 9.02
CA LEU A 262 2.12 -3.73 10.40
C LEU A 262 1.67 -2.61 11.36
N SER A 263 0.55 -1.95 11.08
CA SER A 263 -0.03 -0.92 11.98
C SER A 263 -1.00 -1.52 12.97
#